data_22c4842b4225e3667ab2c4972c4b011d
#
_entry.id   22c4842b4225e3667ab2c4972c4b011d
#
_cell.length_a   1.000
_cell.length_b   1.000
_cell.length_c   1.000
_cell.angle_alpha   90.00
_cell.angle_beta   90.00
_cell.angle_gamma   90.00
#
_symmetry.space_group_name_H-M   'P 1'
#
loop_
_entity.id
_entity.type
_entity.pdbx_description
1 polymer ?
#
loop_
_entity_poly.entity_id
_entity_poly.type
_entity_poly.pdbx_seq_one_letter_code
_entity_poly.pdbx_strand_id
1 'polypeptide(L)'
;TTALAMTMVAAAVAGCGSSSGSGTTVELTNEAGGDAQAETQKAEADQTAAEGTVYKVGIVQYVDDASLNQIEKAIEAELTAKGAELGVTFDYADYTFNGQADQSILTQIAADLVADDVDLIIPIATPTAVVMQSATEENQIPVVFSAVSDPVGAGLAADVNAPGSNITGTSDAIDTAAIFDLMLAANPDTAKVGLLYDKSQASSLGAIEDAKAYCDEKGIAYVEKTGTTSAEVQAAADALVAEGVDAVFTPQDNTVMTAELSIFEKFIDAGIPHYTGADSFALNGAFCGYGVNYEELGTKTADMAVDILVNGADPAATPIKTLERGIVTVNTETAEALGLDYSMFKDMCSEVVETVTAEEFE
;
A
#
# COMPACT_ATOMS: atom_id res chain seq x y z
N THR A 1 -5.55 -54.31 -10.99
CA THR A 1 -4.51 -55.28 -10.67
C THR A 1 -3.17 -54.56 -10.62
N THR A 2 -2.49 -54.29 -9.58
CA THR A 2 -2.01 -55.04 -8.46
C THR A 2 -1.61 -54.09 -7.33
N ALA A 3 -2.02 -54.42 -6.12
CA ALA A 3 -1.60 -53.83 -4.86
C ALA A 3 -0.26 -54.38 -4.39
N LEU A 4 0.33 -53.74 -3.43
CA LEU A 4 1.19 -54.27 -2.32
C LEU A 4 2.33 -53.28 -2.01
N ALA A 5 2.78 -53.03 -0.80
CA ALA A 5 2.39 -53.29 0.56
C ALA A 5 3.22 -52.41 1.50
N MET A 6 2.72 -52.21 2.69
CA MET A 6 3.38 -51.60 3.87
C MET A 6 4.67 -52.35 4.29
N THR A 7 5.59 -51.59 4.89
CA THR A 7 6.36 -52.15 6.03
C THR A 7 6.72 -51.05 7.05
N MET A 8 6.16 -51.13 8.24
CA MET A 8 6.65 -50.51 9.49
C MET A 8 7.82 -51.29 10.04
N VAL A 9 8.80 -50.62 10.62
CA VAL A 9 9.71 -51.19 11.61
C VAL A 9 9.86 -50.24 12.77
N ALA A 10 9.32 -50.64 13.92
CA ALA A 10 9.57 -50.05 15.22
C ALA A 10 10.69 -50.89 15.89
N ALA A 11 11.64 -50.22 16.54
CA ALA A 11 12.52 -50.87 17.49
C ALA A 11 12.75 -50.00 18.71
N ALA A 12 12.20 -50.39 19.81
CA ALA A 12 12.50 -49.91 21.16
C ALA A 12 13.59 -50.75 21.76
N VAL A 13 14.57 -50.17 22.45
CA VAL A 13 15.41 -50.88 23.44
C VAL A 13 15.56 -50.00 24.67
N ALA A 14 15.05 -50.55 25.78
CA ALA A 14 15.25 -50.05 27.14
C ALA A 14 16.57 -50.61 27.70
N GLY A 15 17.21 -49.83 28.58
CA GLY A 15 18.38 -50.29 29.36
C GLY A 15 18.47 -49.57 30.68
N CYS A 16 18.00 -50.23 31.74
CA CYS A 16 18.18 -49.82 33.13
C CYS A 16 19.62 -50.06 33.63
N GLY A 17 20.06 -49.20 34.58
CA GLY A 17 21.23 -49.41 35.37
C GLY A 17 21.25 -48.54 36.61
N SER A 18 20.93 -49.12 37.77
CA SER A 18 20.95 -48.55 39.12
C SER A 18 22.32 -48.61 39.78
N SER A 19 22.66 -47.63 40.62
CA SER A 19 23.24 -47.83 41.97
C SER A 19 23.48 -46.48 42.65
N SER A 20 22.75 -46.15 43.66
CA SER A 20 22.94 -46.19 45.14
C SER A 20 24.13 -45.37 45.67
N GLY A 21 23.81 -44.41 46.55
CA GLY A 21 24.69 -44.10 47.64
C GLY A 21 24.58 -42.71 48.29
N SER A 22 23.92 -42.70 49.41
CA SER A 22 24.21 -41.95 50.63
C SER A 22 23.91 -40.44 50.74
N GLY A 23 22.97 -40.19 51.64
CA GLY A 23 22.56 -38.86 52.05
C GLY A 23 23.50 -38.15 53.04
N THR A 24 23.31 -36.93 53.18
CA THR A 24 23.54 -36.15 54.45
C THR A 24 22.62 -34.93 54.42
N THR A 25 21.74 -34.91 55.40
CA THR A 25 20.95 -33.73 55.82
C THR A 25 21.82 -32.75 56.54
N VAL A 26 21.72 -31.44 56.23
CA VAL A 26 22.03 -30.35 57.14
C VAL A 26 21.06 -29.20 56.93
N GLU A 27 20.67 -28.63 58.06
CA GLU A 27 19.63 -27.70 58.39
C GLU A 27 19.64 -26.35 57.70
N LEU A 28 18.46 -25.77 57.68
CA LEU A 28 18.14 -24.36 57.45
C LEU A 28 18.82 -23.42 58.45
N THR A 29 19.46 -22.38 57.95
CA THR A 29 19.54 -21.09 58.65
C THR A 29 19.26 -19.95 57.65
N ASN A 30 18.28 -19.19 58.05
CA ASN A 30 17.80 -17.98 57.42
C ASN A 30 18.71 -16.80 57.85
N GLU A 31 19.31 -16.06 56.92
CA GLU A 31 19.67 -14.68 57.19
C GLU A 31 19.60 -13.83 55.91
N ALA A 32 19.07 -12.64 56.12
CA ALA A 32 18.68 -11.68 55.11
C ALA A 32 19.87 -10.85 54.54
N GLY A 33 19.64 -10.35 53.32
CA GLY A 33 20.21 -9.08 52.88
C GLY A 33 21.22 -9.19 51.74
N GLY A 34 20.86 -8.67 50.60
CA GLY A 34 21.82 -8.37 49.55
C GLY A 34 21.12 -8.20 48.18
N ASP A 35 20.78 -6.97 47.85
CA ASP A 35 20.38 -6.54 46.52
C ASP A 35 21.34 -7.08 45.45
N ALA A 36 20.84 -7.93 44.58
CA ALA A 36 21.48 -8.21 43.31
C ALA A 36 20.61 -7.60 42.21
N GLN A 37 20.95 -6.38 41.81
CA GLN A 37 20.50 -5.78 40.58
C GLN A 37 20.89 -6.70 39.42
N ALA A 38 19.90 -7.30 38.82
CA ALA A 38 20.06 -7.87 37.48
C ALA A 38 20.21 -6.72 36.48
N GLU A 39 21.45 -6.38 36.17
CA GLU A 39 21.77 -5.57 34.99
C GLU A 39 21.36 -6.37 33.76
N THR A 40 20.21 -6.02 33.25
CA THR A 40 19.82 -6.36 31.86
C THR A 40 20.73 -5.52 30.96
N GLN A 41 21.81 -6.09 30.51
CA GLN A 41 22.59 -5.53 29.40
C GLN A 41 21.70 -5.55 28.17
N LYS A 42 21.04 -4.43 27.92
CA LYS A 42 20.51 -4.05 26.62
C LYS A 42 21.76 -3.86 25.74
N ALA A 43 22.02 -4.83 24.87
CA ALA A 43 22.97 -4.64 23.79
C ALA A 43 22.33 -3.61 22.86
N GLU A 44 22.65 -2.33 23.03
CA GLU A 44 22.51 -1.31 22.02
C GLU A 44 23.48 -1.73 20.89
N ALA A 45 22.92 -2.27 19.81
CA ALA A 45 23.62 -2.38 18.55
C ALA A 45 23.72 -0.95 17.99
N ASP A 46 24.76 -0.25 18.39
CA ASP A 46 25.19 1.00 17.74
C ASP A 46 25.86 0.59 16.42
N GLN A 47 25.06 0.22 15.42
CA GLN A 47 25.48 0.09 14.02
C GLN A 47 25.07 1.35 13.29
N THR A 48 25.65 2.48 13.64
CA THR A 48 25.65 3.64 12.76
C THR A 48 26.48 3.29 11.53
N ALA A 49 25.90 3.45 10.33
CA ALA A 49 26.61 3.25 9.06
C ALA A 49 27.92 4.05 9.06
N ALA A 50 28.97 3.49 8.49
CA ALA A 50 30.24 4.20 8.36
C ALA A 50 30.06 5.42 7.44
N GLU A 51 30.62 6.56 7.82
CA GLU A 51 30.61 7.77 6.98
C GLU A 51 31.16 7.46 5.60
N GLY A 52 30.42 7.87 4.54
CA GLY A 52 30.75 7.59 3.16
C GLY A 52 30.23 6.27 2.60
N THR A 53 29.41 5.50 3.36
CA THR A 53 28.72 4.32 2.84
C THR A 53 27.76 4.72 1.70
N VAL A 54 27.75 3.90 0.64
CA VAL A 54 26.80 4.05 -0.49
C VAL A 54 25.83 2.88 -0.45
N TYR A 55 24.54 3.20 -0.44
CA TYR A 55 23.43 2.24 -0.54
C TYR A 55 22.77 2.38 -1.90
N LYS A 56 22.64 1.27 -2.65
CA LYS A 56 21.90 1.22 -3.90
C LYS A 56 20.42 1.03 -3.60
N VAL A 57 19.58 1.96 -3.99
CA VAL A 57 18.13 1.95 -3.71
C VAL A 57 17.35 1.89 -5.02
N GLY A 58 16.67 0.77 -5.28
CA GLY A 58 15.76 0.67 -6.41
C GLY A 58 14.46 1.41 -6.11
N ILE A 59 14.06 2.38 -6.94
CA ILE A 59 12.73 3.01 -6.89
C ILE A 59 11.97 2.60 -8.14
N VAL A 60 10.79 1.99 -7.97
CA VAL A 60 10.04 1.45 -9.12
C VAL A 60 8.60 1.90 -9.05
N GLN A 61 8.22 2.81 -9.94
CA GLN A 61 6.86 3.31 -10.09
C GLN A 61 6.06 2.41 -11.03
N TYR A 62 4.75 2.24 -10.78
CA TYR A 62 3.88 1.43 -11.64
C TYR A 62 3.66 2.07 -13.01
N VAL A 63 3.30 3.35 -13.02
CA VAL A 63 2.95 4.14 -14.21
C VAL A 63 3.15 5.61 -13.93
N ASP A 64 3.33 6.42 -14.94
CA ASP A 64 3.34 7.88 -14.83
C ASP A 64 1.93 8.39 -14.47
N ASP A 65 1.78 8.85 -13.24
CA ASP A 65 0.54 9.37 -12.65
C ASP A 65 0.86 10.42 -11.60
N ALA A 66 0.03 11.46 -11.49
CA ALA A 66 0.31 12.60 -10.65
C ALA A 66 0.45 12.26 -9.15
N SER A 67 -0.39 11.36 -8.60
CA SER A 67 -0.26 10.91 -7.20
C SER A 67 1.02 10.11 -6.99
N LEU A 68 1.36 9.20 -7.93
CA LEU A 68 2.55 8.37 -7.84
C LEU A 68 3.82 9.22 -8.04
N ASN A 69 3.78 10.25 -8.89
CA ASN A 69 4.88 11.20 -9.11
C ASN A 69 5.15 12.03 -7.84
N GLN A 70 4.13 12.44 -7.09
CA GLN A 70 4.31 13.10 -5.79
C GLN A 70 5.08 12.20 -4.81
N ILE A 71 4.73 10.92 -4.74
CA ILE A 71 5.41 9.93 -3.90
C ILE A 71 6.87 9.78 -4.30
N GLU A 72 7.16 9.54 -5.57
CA GLU A 72 8.52 9.35 -6.09
C GLU A 72 9.40 10.55 -5.78
N LYS A 73 8.94 11.77 -6.12
CA LYS A 73 9.65 13.02 -5.85
C LYS A 73 9.93 13.21 -4.35
N ALA A 74 8.97 12.87 -3.49
CA ALA A 74 9.13 12.98 -2.04
C ALA A 74 10.13 11.95 -1.47
N ILE A 75 10.11 10.71 -1.98
CA ILE A 75 11.09 9.68 -1.63
C ILE A 75 12.51 10.14 -1.98
N GLU A 76 12.73 10.60 -3.20
CA GLU A 76 14.03 11.08 -3.69
C GLU A 76 14.55 12.26 -2.86
N ALA A 77 13.67 13.23 -2.57
CA ALA A 77 14.01 14.40 -1.76
C ALA A 77 14.43 14.01 -0.34
N GLU A 78 13.67 13.12 0.31
CA GLU A 78 13.96 12.68 1.67
C GLU A 78 15.22 11.81 1.75
N LEU A 79 15.43 10.88 0.81
CA LEU A 79 16.67 10.09 0.74
C LEU A 79 17.89 11.00 0.56
N THR A 80 17.78 12.04 -0.28
CA THR A 80 18.84 13.04 -0.46
C THR A 80 19.12 13.80 0.83
N ALA A 81 18.08 14.27 1.53
CA ALA A 81 18.20 15.01 2.79
C ALA A 81 18.81 14.16 3.89
N LYS A 82 18.32 12.93 4.07
CA LYS A 82 18.84 11.96 5.05
C LYS A 82 20.27 11.54 4.75
N GLY A 83 20.61 11.34 3.48
CA GLY A 83 21.98 11.06 3.07
C GLY A 83 22.96 12.14 3.51
N ALA A 84 22.59 13.40 3.29
CA ALA A 84 23.38 14.54 3.73
C ALA A 84 23.48 14.67 5.27
N GLU A 85 22.39 14.38 5.99
CA GLU A 85 22.34 14.39 7.46
C GLU A 85 23.24 13.30 8.07
N LEU A 86 23.18 12.09 7.51
CA LEU A 86 23.82 10.89 8.07
C LEU A 86 25.25 10.67 7.52
N GLY A 87 25.71 11.45 6.53
CA GLY A 87 27.00 11.29 5.88
C GLY A 87 27.11 10.03 5.02
N VAL A 88 25.99 9.53 4.49
CA VAL A 88 25.90 8.38 3.59
C VAL A 88 25.35 8.83 2.23
N THR A 89 25.40 7.95 1.25
CA THR A 89 24.78 8.19 -0.07
C THR A 89 23.74 7.11 -0.35
N PHE A 90 22.53 7.53 -0.70
CA PHE A 90 21.52 6.65 -1.28
C PHE A 90 21.57 6.85 -2.79
N ASP A 91 22.14 5.86 -3.48
CA ASP A 91 22.27 5.86 -4.95
C ASP A 91 20.99 5.25 -5.55
N TYR A 92 20.05 6.14 -5.89
CA TYR A 92 18.79 5.77 -6.54
C TYR A 92 18.73 6.23 -7.99
N ALA A 93 19.54 7.21 -8.41
CA ALA A 93 19.42 7.83 -9.73
C ALA A 93 19.63 6.83 -10.88
N ASP A 94 20.52 5.83 -10.69
CA ASP A 94 20.75 4.78 -11.66
C ASP A 94 19.77 3.59 -11.53
N TYR A 95 18.88 3.61 -10.50
CA TYR A 95 17.98 2.54 -10.12
C TYR A 95 16.52 2.96 -10.01
N THR A 96 16.14 4.14 -10.59
CA THR A 96 14.76 4.62 -10.67
C THR A 96 14.14 4.22 -12.01
N PHE A 97 13.00 3.52 -11.96
CA PHE A 97 12.33 2.94 -13.13
C PHE A 97 10.82 3.14 -13.10
N ASN A 98 10.21 3.15 -14.30
CA ASN A 98 8.78 3.17 -14.49
C ASN A 98 8.32 1.89 -15.21
N GLY A 99 7.35 1.20 -14.61
CA GLY A 99 6.80 -0.07 -15.11
C GLY A 99 5.84 0.07 -16.29
N GLN A 100 5.43 1.30 -16.66
CA GLN A 100 4.55 1.62 -17.78
C GLN A 100 3.23 0.82 -17.78
N ALA A 101 2.71 0.51 -16.59
CA ALA A 101 1.55 -0.35 -16.38
C ALA A 101 1.68 -1.75 -17.06
N ASP A 102 2.90 -2.25 -17.27
CA ASP A 102 3.19 -3.51 -17.95
C ASP A 102 3.90 -4.50 -17.01
N GLN A 103 3.24 -5.64 -16.78
CA GLN A 103 3.74 -6.71 -15.91
C GLN A 103 5.08 -7.29 -16.39
N SER A 104 5.30 -7.33 -17.71
CA SER A 104 6.54 -7.89 -18.28
C SER A 104 7.71 -6.93 -18.06
N ILE A 105 7.46 -5.61 -18.18
CA ILE A 105 8.44 -4.56 -17.89
C ILE A 105 8.79 -4.60 -16.40
N LEU A 106 7.80 -4.64 -15.50
CA LEU A 106 8.04 -4.75 -14.06
C LEU A 106 8.87 -6.00 -13.71
N THR A 107 8.56 -7.14 -14.33
CA THR A 107 9.33 -8.39 -14.12
C THR A 107 10.79 -8.25 -14.57
N GLN A 108 11.03 -7.56 -15.69
CA GLN A 108 12.38 -7.30 -16.16
C GLN A 108 13.14 -6.35 -15.23
N ILE A 109 12.51 -5.23 -14.81
CA ILE A 109 13.10 -4.30 -13.85
C ILE A 109 13.47 -5.01 -12.55
N ALA A 110 12.59 -5.87 -12.03
CA ALA A 110 12.86 -6.65 -10.83
C ALA A 110 14.08 -7.57 -10.99
N ALA A 111 14.18 -8.24 -12.14
CA ALA A 111 15.33 -9.10 -12.42
C ALA A 111 16.64 -8.30 -12.53
N ASP A 112 16.60 -7.12 -13.13
CA ASP A 112 17.77 -6.25 -13.28
C ASP A 112 18.23 -5.72 -11.91
N LEU A 113 17.30 -5.24 -11.04
CA LEU A 113 17.63 -4.79 -9.69
C LEU A 113 18.22 -5.90 -8.81
N VAL A 114 17.69 -7.12 -8.92
CA VAL A 114 18.25 -8.29 -8.22
C VAL A 114 19.65 -8.64 -8.75
N ALA A 115 19.87 -8.57 -10.05
CA ALA A 115 21.18 -8.85 -10.67
C ALA A 115 22.23 -7.78 -10.31
N ASP A 116 21.83 -6.54 -10.11
CA ASP A 116 22.69 -5.43 -9.70
C ASP A 116 22.98 -5.43 -8.19
N ASP A 117 22.38 -6.37 -7.45
CA ASP A 117 22.54 -6.54 -6.00
C ASP A 117 22.27 -5.23 -5.26
N VAL A 118 21.06 -4.68 -5.47
CA VAL A 118 20.63 -3.44 -4.77
C VAL A 118 20.37 -3.74 -3.29
N ASP A 119 20.62 -2.77 -2.42
CA ASP A 119 20.51 -2.92 -0.97
C ASP A 119 19.06 -2.88 -0.47
N LEU A 120 18.15 -2.23 -1.23
CA LEU A 120 16.74 -2.11 -0.91
C LEU A 120 15.95 -1.73 -2.16
N ILE A 121 14.67 -2.14 -2.24
CA ILE A 121 13.75 -1.75 -3.31
C ILE A 121 12.55 -1.02 -2.71
N ILE A 122 12.17 0.12 -3.30
CA ILE A 122 10.97 0.90 -2.99
C ILE A 122 10.00 0.81 -4.17
N PRO A 123 9.09 -0.18 -4.18
CA PRO A 123 8.00 -0.21 -5.17
C PRO A 123 6.89 0.77 -4.79
N ILE A 124 6.39 1.51 -5.78
CA ILE A 124 5.26 2.42 -5.66
C ILE A 124 4.05 1.81 -6.36
N ALA A 125 2.94 1.68 -5.64
CA ALA A 125 1.68 1.02 -5.96
C ALA A 125 1.68 -0.52 -5.80
N THR A 126 0.50 -1.07 -5.51
CA THR A 126 0.30 -2.50 -5.20
C THR A 126 0.81 -3.45 -6.27
N PRO A 127 0.57 -3.25 -7.59
CA PRO A 127 1.06 -4.18 -8.62
C PRO A 127 2.59 -4.29 -8.64
N THR A 128 3.28 -3.17 -8.46
CA THR A 128 4.75 -3.11 -8.39
C THR A 128 5.27 -3.84 -7.15
N ALA A 129 4.64 -3.60 -5.99
CA ALA A 129 5.03 -4.24 -4.74
C ALA A 129 4.94 -5.78 -4.82
N VAL A 130 3.89 -6.31 -5.44
CA VAL A 130 3.71 -7.75 -5.64
C VAL A 130 4.83 -8.35 -6.50
N VAL A 131 5.23 -7.68 -7.57
CA VAL A 131 6.33 -8.15 -8.44
C VAL A 131 7.67 -8.12 -7.71
N MET A 132 7.98 -7.01 -7.03
CA MET A 132 9.26 -6.85 -6.33
C MET A 132 9.39 -7.82 -5.16
N GLN A 133 8.32 -8.04 -4.38
CA GLN A 133 8.30 -9.02 -3.31
C GLN A 133 8.56 -10.44 -3.84
N SER A 134 7.87 -10.83 -4.91
CA SER A 134 8.07 -12.16 -5.52
C SER A 134 9.48 -12.36 -6.04
N ALA A 135 10.10 -11.32 -6.63
CA ALA A 135 11.46 -11.38 -7.15
C ALA A 135 12.53 -11.47 -6.04
N THR A 136 12.20 -11.01 -4.84
CA THR A 136 13.13 -10.94 -3.70
C THR A 136 12.93 -12.05 -2.65
N GLU A 137 12.01 -12.98 -2.86
CA GLU A 137 11.73 -14.09 -1.92
C GLU A 137 12.98 -14.94 -1.60
N GLU A 138 13.82 -15.23 -2.58
CA GLU A 138 15.01 -16.10 -2.40
C GLU A 138 16.21 -15.34 -1.84
N ASN A 139 16.45 -14.10 -2.30
CA ASN A 139 17.65 -13.32 -1.93
C ASN A 139 17.42 -12.42 -0.71
N GLN A 140 16.15 -12.23 -0.30
CA GLN A 140 15.76 -11.46 0.88
C GLN A 140 16.19 -9.98 0.83
N ILE A 141 16.36 -9.38 -0.36
CA ILE A 141 16.51 -7.93 -0.49
C ILE A 141 15.32 -7.26 0.18
N PRO A 142 15.54 -6.31 1.10
CA PRO A 142 14.45 -5.58 1.75
C PRO A 142 13.58 -4.83 0.74
N VAL A 143 12.26 -4.89 0.94
CA VAL A 143 11.28 -4.17 0.14
C VAL A 143 10.48 -3.24 1.05
N VAL A 144 10.45 -1.94 0.71
CA VAL A 144 9.66 -0.94 1.43
C VAL A 144 8.68 -0.31 0.45
N PHE A 145 7.47 -0.84 0.40
CA PHE A 145 6.47 -0.33 -0.56
C PHE A 145 5.90 1.02 -0.15
N SER A 146 5.44 1.78 -1.15
CA SER A 146 4.62 2.98 -0.98
C SER A 146 3.29 2.83 -1.70
N ALA A 147 2.21 3.39 -1.14
CA ALA A 147 0.87 3.37 -1.72
C ALA A 147 0.37 1.95 -2.03
N VAL A 148 0.35 1.08 -1.02
CA VAL A 148 -0.33 -0.21 -1.09
C VAL A 148 -1.61 -0.14 -0.26
N SER A 149 -2.76 -0.21 -0.95
CA SER A 149 -4.06 0.04 -0.34
C SER A 149 -4.49 -1.06 0.63
N ASP A 150 -4.25 -2.33 0.28
CA ASP A 150 -4.52 -3.49 1.14
C ASP A 150 -3.34 -4.48 1.12
N PRO A 151 -2.33 -4.28 1.96
CA PRO A 151 -1.14 -5.13 1.99
C PRO A 151 -1.43 -6.60 2.36
N VAL A 152 -2.45 -6.83 3.20
CA VAL A 152 -2.84 -8.18 3.61
C VAL A 152 -3.65 -8.87 2.53
N GLY A 153 -4.64 -8.18 1.96
CA GLY A 153 -5.45 -8.69 0.85
C GLY A 153 -4.64 -8.92 -0.43
N ALA A 154 -3.58 -8.14 -0.65
CA ALA A 154 -2.63 -8.34 -1.75
C ALA A 154 -1.64 -9.50 -1.50
N GLY A 155 -1.63 -10.09 -0.30
CA GLY A 155 -0.73 -11.18 0.07
C GLY A 155 0.71 -10.76 0.36
N LEU A 156 0.97 -9.46 0.54
CA LEU A 156 2.30 -8.90 0.81
C LEU A 156 2.69 -9.02 2.28
N ALA A 157 1.72 -9.02 3.17
CA ALA A 157 1.95 -9.08 4.61
C ALA A 157 0.98 -10.03 5.29
N ALA A 158 1.43 -10.71 6.33
CA ALA A 158 0.57 -11.55 7.16
C ALA A 158 -0.32 -10.71 8.10
N ASP A 159 0.21 -9.60 8.61
CA ASP A 159 -0.44 -8.63 9.49
C ASP A 159 0.23 -7.26 9.34
N VAL A 160 -0.55 -6.19 9.43
CA VAL A 160 -0.03 -4.81 9.27
C VAL A 160 0.96 -4.40 10.38
N ASN A 161 0.86 -5.00 11.58
CA ASN A 161 1.76 -4.72 12.69
C ASN A 161 3.03 -5.58 12.70
N ALA A 162 3.03 -6.69 11.95
CA ALA A 162 4.15 -7.61 11.81
C ALA A 162 4.05 -8.29 10.42
N PRO A 163 4.59 -7.67 9.38
CA PRO A 163 4.46 -8.17 8.00
C PRO A 163 4.96 -9.61 7.82
N GLY A 164 6.03 -9.99 8.51
CA GLY A 164 6.49 -11.38 8.62
C GLY A 164 7.36 -11.87 7.45
N SER A 165 7.82 -10.98 6.57
CA SER A 165 8.67 -11.27 5.42
C SER A 165 9.70 -10.14 5.22
N ASN A 166 10.46 -10.16 4.13
CA ASN A 166 11.42 -9.10 3.77
C ASN A 166 10.74 -7.79 3.30
N ILE A 167 9.46 -7.60 3.60
CA ILE A 167 8.66 -6.47 3.08
C ILE A 167 7.93 -5.72 4.21
N THR A 168 7.90 -4.41 4.10
CA THR A 168 7.06 -3.48 4.87
C THR A 168 6.76 -2.25 4.02
N GLY A 169 6.20 -1.18 4.58
CA GLY A 169 5.99 0.06 3.84
C GLY A 169 4.87 0.94 4.37
N THR A 170 4.31 1.75 3.47
CA THR A 170 3.23 2.69 3.75
C THR A 170 1.98 2.35 2.96
N SER A 171 0.83 2.41 3.64
CA SER A 171 -0.48 2.14 3.03
C SER A 171 -1.26 3.44 2.85
N ASP A 172 -1.86 3.57 1.68
CA ASP A 172 -2.79 4.64 1.31
C ASP A 172 -4.26 4.22 1.42
N ALA A 173 -4.56 3.17 2.19
CA ALA A 173 -5.91 2.64 2.37
C ALA A 173 -6.95 3.76 2.57
N ILE A 174 -8.05 3.74 1.83
CA ILE A 174 -9.13 4.72 1.90
C ILE A 174 -10.20 4.33 2.92
N ASP A 175 -11.07 5.28 3.25
CA ASP A 175 -12.33 5.04 3.95
C ASP A 175 -13.47 5.10 2.93
N THR A 176 -13.86 3.95 2.41
CA THR A 176 -14.91 3.84 1.40
C THR A 176 -16.24 4.40 1.90
N ALA A 177 -16.56 4.20 3.17
CA ALA A 177 -17.80 4.74 3.75
C ALA A 177 -17.80 6.27 3.75
N ALA A 178 -16.66 6.90 4.07
CA ALA A 178 -16.54 8.37 4.01
C ALA A 178 -16.77 8.91 2.58
N ILE A 179 -16.27 8.22 1.55
CA ILE A 179 -16.51 8.62 0.15
C ILE A 179 -17.99 8.57 -0.19
N PHE A 180 -18.70 7.52 0.23
CA PHE A 180 -20.13 7.40 0.03
C PHE A 180 -20.92 8.42 0.86
N ASP A 181 -20.46 8.76 2.06
CA ASP A 181 -21.06 9.85 2.85
C ASP A 181 -20.92 11.21 2.15
N LEU A 182 -19.77 11.49 1.51
CA LEU A 182 -19.59 12.68 0.65
C LEU A 182 -20.54 12.66 -0.55
N MET A 183 -20.67 11.50 -1.19
CA MET A 183 -21.60 11.30 -2.32
C MET A 183 -23.04 11.63 -1.92
N LEU A 184 -23.52 11.10 -0.80
CA LEU A 184 -24.88 11.36 -0.29
C LEU A 184 -25.05 12.78 0.25
N ALA A 185 -23.98 13.41 0.74
CA ALA A 185 -24.03 14.81 1.16
C ALA A 185 -24.18 15.78 -0.03
N ALA A 186 -23.47 15.51 -1.13
CA ALA A 186 -23.57 16.30 -2.36
C ALA A 186 -24.85 16.01 -3.14
N ASN A 187 -25.32 14.76 -3.15
CA ASN A 187 -26.58 14.35 -3.79
C ASN A 187 -27.35 13.35 -2.92
N PRO A 188 -28.24 13.84 -2.02
CA PRO A 188 -29.04 12.97 -1.14
C PRO A 188 -30.03 12.05 -1.87
N ASP A 189 -30.35 12.33 -3.12
CA ASP A 189 -31.27 11.54 -3.94
C ASP A 189 -30.59 10.38 -4.68
N THR A 190 -29.28 10.16 -4.46
CA THR A 190 -28.53 9.04 -5.04
C THR A 190 -29.16 7.70 -4.66
N ALA A 191 -29.70 6.99 -5.64
CA ALA A 191 -30.41 5.72 -5.47
C ALA A 191 -29.72 4.54 -6.18
N LYS A 192 -28.83 4.82 -7.14
CA LYS A 192 -28.13 3.79 -7.92
C LYS A 192 -26.68 4.22 -8.23
N VAL A 193 -25.70 3.45 -7.78
CA VAL A 193 -24.27 3.73 -7.96
C VAL A 193 -23.63 2.75 -8.93
N GLY A 194 -22.79 3.25 -9.84
CA GLY A 194 -21.89 2.45 -10.66
C GLY A 194 -20.59 2.16 -9.91
N LEU A 195 -20.17 0.90 -9.86
CA LEU A 195 -18.87 0.49 -9.34
C LEU A 195 -17.97 0.16 -10.54
N LEU A 196 -16.96 1.02 -10.79
CA LEU A 196 -16.04 0.90 -11.93
C LEU A 196 -14.66 0.53 -11.42
N TYR A 197 -14.15 -0.62 -11.83
CA TYR A 197 -12.86 -1.11 -11.36
C TYR A 197 -12.28 -2.22 -12.24
N ASP A 198 -11.00 -2.52 -12.05
CA ASP A 198 -10.33 -3.70 -12.58
C ASP A 198 -10.32 -4.81 -11.51
N LYS A 199 -11.04 -5.89 -11.77
CA LYS A 199 -11.12 -7.04 -10.85
C LYS A 199 -9.81 -7.82 -10.68
N SER A 200 -8.80 -7.55 -11.50
CA SER A 200 -7.47 -8.13 -11.36
C SER A 200 -6.54 -7.31 -10.45
N GLN A 201 -6.95 -6.09 -10.08
CA GLN A 201 -6.21 -5.20 -9.19
C GLN A 201 -6.55 -5.50 -7.73
N ALA A 202 -5.59 -6.04 -6.98
CA ALA A 202 -5.78 -6.33 -5.55
C ALA A 202 -6.08 -5.06 -4.73
N SER A 203 -5.57 -3.89 -5.15
CA SER A 203 -5.86 -2.59 -4.54
C SER A 203 -7.35 -2.23 -4.52
N SER A 204 -8.14 -2.76 -5.46
CA SER A 204 -9.54 -2.38 -5.64
C SER A 204 -10.51 -3.26 -4.87
N LEU A 205 -10.18 -4.54 -4.67
CA LEU A 205 -11.15 -5.56 -4.26
C LEU A 205 -11.77 -5.28 -2.88
N GLY A 206 -10.96 -4.92 -1.88
CA GLY A 206 -11.44 -4.63 -0.53
C GLY A 206 -12.41 -3.45 -0.51
N ALA A 207 -12.02 -2.34 -1.16
CA ALA A 207 -12.85 -1.14 -1.23
C ALA A 207 -14.17 -1.36 -2.01
N ILE A 208 -14.17 -2.23 -3.01
CA ILE A 208 -15.41 -2.59 -3.74
C ILE A 208 -16.34 -3.44 -2.86
N GLU A 209 -15.83 -4.36 -2.05
CA GLU A 209 -16.66 -5.12 -1.12
C GLU A 209 -17.24 -4.18 -0.02
N ASP A 210 -16.45 -3.24 0.49
CA ASP A 210 -16.92 -2.21 1.42
C ASP A 210 -18.01 -1.33 0.79
N ALA A 211 -17.84 -0.94 -0.47
CA ALA A 211 -18.83 -0.17 -1.22
C ALA A 211 -20.16 -0.91 -1.36
N LYS A 212 -20.11 -2.22 -1.69
CA LYS A 212 -21.31 -3.07 -1.76
C LYS A 212 -21.99 -3.18 -0.39
N ALA A 213 -21.21 -3.42 0.67
CA ALA A 213 -21.75 -3.51 2.03
C ALA A 213 -22.42 -2.20 2.45
N TYR A 214 -21.81 -1.05 2.14
CA TYR A 214 -22.41 0.26 2.40
C TYR A 214 -23.71 0.45 1.62
N CYS A 215 -23.72 0.14 0.32
CA CYS A 215 -24.91 0.23 -0.51
C CYS A 215 -26.06 -0.65 0.02
N ASP A 216 -25.75 -1.90 0.39
CA ASP A 216 -26.72 -2.84 0.96
C ASP A 216 -27.29 -2.32 2.29
N GLU A 217 -26.46 -1.74 3.17
CA GLU A 217 -26.92 -1.13 4.44
C GLU A 217 -27.87 0.06 4.21
N LYS A 218 -27.54 0.92 3.26
CA LYS A 218 -28.33 2.13 2.95
C LYS A 218 -29.51 1.88 2.00
N GLY A 219 -29.61 0.68 1.40
CA GLY A 219 -30.63 0.34 0.42
C GLY A 219 -30.41 1.04 -0.93
N ILE A 220 -29.18 1.35 -1.28
CA ILE A 220 -28.76 1.95 -2.55
C ILE A 220 -28.51 0.81 -3.54
N ALA A 221 -29.10 0.88 -4.74
CA ALA A 221 -28.80 -0.08 -5.79
C ALA A 221 -27.41 0.16 -6.37
N TYR A 222 -26.73 -0.89 -6.79
CA TYR A 222 -25.43 -0.74 -7.48
C TYR A 222 -25.32 -1.64 -8.71
N VAL A 223 -24.45 -1.24 -9.63
CA VAL A 223 -24.10 -1.97 -10.84
C VAL A 223 -22.60 -2.00 -11.00
N GLU A 224 -22.03 -3.20 -11.11
CA GLU A 224 -20.60 -3.37 -11.35
C GLU A 224 -20.31 -3.42 -12.85
N LYS A 225 -19.31 -2.66 -13.28
CA LYS A 225 -18.69 -2.77 -14.61
C LYS A 225 -17.18 -2.79 -14.44
N THR A 226 -16.52 -3.69 -15.14
CA THR A 226 -15.08 -3.90 -14.96
C THR A 226 -14.35 -3.85 -16.31
N GLY A 227 -13.10 -3.41 -16.27
CA GLY A 227 -12.20 -3.42 -17.41
C GLY A 227 -10.77 -3.65 -16.94
N THR A 228 -10.00 -4.44 -17.68
CA THR A 228 -8.60 -4.75 -17.43
C THR A 228 -7.65 -4.03 -18.39
N THR A 229 -8.19 -3.22 -19.26
CA THR A 229 -7.50 -2.35 -20.21
C THR A 229 -8.25 -1.02 -20.34
N SER A 230 -7.57 0.05 -20.74
CA SER A 230 -8.21 1.36 -20.95
C SER A 230 -9.41 1.28 -21.93
N ALA A 231 -9.34 0.43 -22.96
CA ALA A 231 -10.46 0.25 -23.89
C ALA A 231 -11.67 -0.45 -23.23
N GLU A 232 -11.44 -1.42 -22.35
CA GLU A 232 -12.50 -2.08 -21.59
C GLU A 232 -13.09 -1.14 -20.53
N VAL A 233 -12.27 -0.31 -19.87
CA VAL A 233 -12.73 0.72 -18.94
C VAL A 233 -13.62 1.74 -19.65
N GLN A 234 -13.26 2.19 -20.86
CA GLN A 234 -14.11 3.08 -21.67
C GLN A 234 -15.46 2.42 -22.01
N ALA A 235 -15.46 1.14 -22.38
CA ALA A 235 -16.70 0.40 -22.64
C ALA A 235 -17.54 0.19 -21.36
N ALA A 236 -16.88 -0.01 -20.22
CA ALA A 236 -17.51 -0.11 -18.91
C ALA A 236 -18.18 1.23 -18.50
N ALA A 237 -17.50 2.36 -18.73
CA ALA A 237 -18.04 3.68 -18.50
C ALA A 237 -19.28 3.95 -19.37
N ASP A 238 -19.22 3.64 -20.68
CA ASP A 238 -20.37 3.74 -21.59
C ASP A 238 -21.56 2.88 -21.10
N ALA A 239 -21.27 1.69 -20.58
CA ALA A 239 -22.30 0.82 -20.03
C ALA A 239 -22.93 1.38 -18.75
N LEU A 240 -22.16 2.02 -17.85
CA LEU A 240 -22.69 2.68 -16.66
C LEU A 240 -23.59 3.87 -17.01
N VAL A 241 -23.19 4.68 -17.99
CA VAL A 241 -24.02 5.76 -18.53
C VAL A 241 -25.36 5.19 -19.07
N ALA A 242 -25.31 4.10 -19.84
CA ALA A 242 -26.52 3.46 -20.39
C ALA A 242 -27.42 2.83 -19.30
N GLU A 243 -26.86 2.39 -18.18
CA GLU A 243 -27.58 1.88 -17.02
C GLU A 243 -28.31 3.00 -16.24
N GLY A 244 -27.93 4.27 -16.46
CA GLY A 244 -28.52 5.41 -15.78
C GLY A 244 -28.22 5.38 -14.28
N VAL A 245 -26.95 5.30 -13.91
CA VAL A 245 -26.49 5.43 -12.53
C VAL A 245 -26.48 6.89 -12.11
N ASP A 246 -26.68 7.18 -10.81
CA ASP A 246 -26.72 8.54 -10.29
C ASP A 246 -25.31 9.07 -9.95
N ALA A 247 -24.36 8.15 -9.70
CA ALA A 247 -22.95 8.43 -9.42
C ALA A 247 -22.11 7.21 -9.78
N VAL A 248 -20.79 7.41 -9.96
CA VAL A 248 -19.82 6.33 -10.11
C VAL A 248 -18.81 6.39 -8.98
N PHE A 249 -18.41 5.23 -8.47
CA PHE A 249 -17.31 5.03 -7.53
C PHE A 249 -16.21 4.18 -8.16
N THR A 250 -14.97 4.66 -8.04
CA THR A 250 -13.75 3.92 -8.36
C THR A 250 -12.79 4.02 -7.17
N PRO A 251 -12.29 2.90 -6.63
CA PRO A 251 -11.25 2.92 -5.60
C PRO A 251 -9.88 3.35 -6.17
N GLN A 252 -8.77 3.03 -5.48
CA GLN A 252 -7.40 3.24 -5.97
C GLN A 252 -7.05 2.22 -7.06
N ASP A 253 -7.71 2.33 -8.19
CA ASP A 253 -7.59 1.41 -9.33
C ASP A 253 -6.67 1.98 -10.41
N ASN A 254 -5.48 1.40 -10.54
CA ASN A 254 -4.46 1.89 -11.47
C ASN A 254 -4.88 1.77 -12.94
N THR A 255 -5.73 0.79 -13.29
CA THR A 255 -6.22 0.62 -14.67
C THR A 255 -7.25 1.69 -15.03
N VAL A 256 -8.18 2.00 -14.11
CA VAL A 256 -9.16 3.08 -14.31
C VAL A 256 -8.45 4.43 -14.27
N MET A 257 -7.49 4.62 -13.36
CA MET A 257 -6.72 5.85 -13.24
C MET A 257 -6.04 6.24 -14.58
N THR A 258 -5.38 5.28 -15.24
CA THR A 258 -4.77 5.53 -16.56
C THR A 258 -5.79 5.80 -17.67
N ALA A 259 -7.05 5.44 -17.47
CA ALA A 259 -8.12 5.64 -18.44
C ALA A 259 -8.96 6.90 -18.16
N GLU A 260 -8.82 7.55 -17.00
CA GLU A 260 -9.71 8.61 -16.52
C GLU A 260 -9.88 9.75 -17.54
N LEU A 261 -8.79 10.28 -18.08
CA LEU A 261 -8.82 11.32 -19.13
C LEU A 261 -9.65 10.93 -20.38
N SER A 262 -9.94 9.63 -20.57
CA SER A 262 -10.74 9.15 -21.69
C SER A 262 -12.21 8.90 -21.36
N ILE A 263 -12.58 8.98 -20.07
CA ILE A 263 -13.94 8.65 -19.60
C ILE A 263 -14.65 9.79 -18.87
N PHE A 264 -13.91 10.75 -18.26
CA PHE A 264 -14.50 11.79 -17.41
C PHE A 264 -15.55 12.64 -18.16
N GLU A 265 -15.27 13.06 -19.40
CA GLU A 265 -16.23 13.83 -20.21
C GLU A 265 -17.55 13.09 -20.44
N LYS A 266 -17.50 11.75 -20.60
CA LYS A 266 -18.72 10.94 -20.77
C LYS A 266 -19.61 10.99 -19.54
N PHE A 267 -19.01 10.98 -18.36
CA PHE A 267 -19.75 11.10 -17.10
C PHE A 267 -20.29 12.51 -16.90
N ILE A 268 -19.52 13.56 -17.21
CA ILE A 268 -19.98 14.95 -17.17
C ILE A 268 -21.16 15.16 -18.11
N ASP A 269 -21.06 14.72 -19.38
CA ASP A 269 -22.12 14.84 -20.38
C ASP A 269 -23.42 14.12 -19.97
N ALA A 270 -23.30 13.05 -19.19
CA ALA A 270 -24.42 12.30 -18.66
C ALA A 270 -24.94 12.84 -17.32
N GLY A 271 -24.30 13.86 -16.74
CA GLY A 271 -24.65 14.41 -15.41
C GLY A 271 -24.31 13.48 -14.26
N ILE A 272 -23.32 12.60 -14.41
CA ILE A 272 -22.94 11.57 -13.44
C ILE A 272 -21.61 11.97 -12.76
N PRO A 273 -21.60 12.30 -11.46
CA PRO A 273 -20.35 12.56 -10.74
C PRO A 273 -19.53 11.28 -10.52
N HIS A 274 -18.22 11.39 -10.70
CA HIS A 274 -17.27 10.31 -10.45
C HIS A 274 -16.52 10.58 -9.14
N TYR A 275 -16.70 9.71 -8.14
CA TYR A 275 -16.05 9.72 -6.82
C TYR A 275 -14.96 8.67 -6.79
N THR A 276 -13.76 9.04 -6.36
CA THR A 276 -12.59 8.16 -6.53
C THR A 276 -11.71 8.09 -5.27
N GLY A 277 -10.78 7.15 -5.27
CA GLY A 277 -9.90 6.85 -4.14
C GLY A 277 -8.53 7.51 -4.18
N ALA A 278 -8.24 8.41 -5.12
CA ALA A 278 -6.97 9.13 -5.19
C ALA A 278 -7.15 10.54 -5.80
N ASP A 279 -6.24 11.46 -5.47
CA ASP A 279 -6.28 12.85 -5.91
C ASP A 279 -6.04 13.02 -7.41
N SER A 280 -5.19 12.18 -8.03
CA SER A 280 -4.92 12.23 -9.46
C SER A 280 -6.15 11.99 -10.34
N PHE A 281 -7.14 11.26 -9.88
CA PHE A 281 -8.41 11.15 -10.61
C PHE A 281 -9.12 12.51 -10.74
N ALA A 282 -9.14 13.30 -9.66
CA ALA A 282 -9.72 14.64 -9.73
C ALA A 282 -8.91 15.55 -10.67
N LEU A 283 -7.59 15.45 -10.68
CA LEU A 283 -6.73 16.14 -11.62
C LEU A 283 -7.02 15.73 -13.07
N ASN A 284 -7.39 14.46 -13.30
CA ASN A 284 -7.75 13.91 -14.60
C ASN A 284 -9.24 14.07 -14.95
N GLY A 285 -10.00 14.88 -14.21
CA GLY A 285 -11.37 15.26 -14.55
C GLY A 285 -12.48 14.57 -13.78
N ALA A 286 -12.20 13.61 -12.87
CA ALA A 286 -13.20 13.10 -11.95
C ALA A 286 -13.71 14.22 -11.02
N PHE A 287 -14.93 14.09 -10.48
CA PHE A 287 -15.50 15.10 -9.59
C PHE A 287 -14.64 15.30 -8.33
N CYS A 288 -14.28 14.22 -7.66
CA CYS A 288 -13.38 14.29 -6.52
C CYS A 288 -12.59 13.00 -6.30
N GLY A 289 -11.40 13.14 -5.70
CA GLY A 289 -10.58 12.08 -5.18
C GLY A 289 -10.42 12.20 -3.67
N TYR A 290 -10.64 11.10 -2.93
CA TYR A 290 -10.47 11.03 -1.49
C TYR A 290 -9.24 10.18 -1.16
N GLY A 291 -8.35 10.68 -0.31
CA GLY A 291 -7.11 9.98 -0.05
C GLY A 291 -6.33 10.51 1.16
N VAL A 292 -5.03 10.45 1.01
CA VAL A 292 -4.02 10.87 1.97
C VAL A 292 -3.12 11.94 1.35
N ASN A 293 -2.18 12.49 2.12
CA ASN A 293 -1.12 13.34 1.57
C ASN A 293 -0.04 12.44 0.94
N TYR A 294 0.07 12.43 -0.37
CA TYR A 294 0.99 11.57 -1.10
C TYR A 294 2.47 12.00 -0.98
N GLU A 295 2.76 13.28 -0.76
CA GLU A 295 4.12 13.75 -0.43
C GLU A 295 4.55 13.24 0.96
N GLU A 296 3.65 13.34 1.95
CA GLU A 296 3.92 12.80 3.29
C GLU A 296 4.10 11.27 3.24
N LEU A 297 3.31 10.58 2.40
CA LEU A 297 3.43 9.13 2.19
C LEU A 297 4.83 8.76 1.68
N GLY A 298 5.31 9.46 0.65
CA GLY A 298 6.66 9.28 0.11
C GLY A 298 7.76 9.53 1.13
N THR A 299 7.67 10.65 1.86
CA THR A 299 8.60 10.99 2.95
C THR A 299 8.67 9.88 4.00
N LYS A 300 7.51 9.37 4.46
CA LYS A 300 7.46 8.28 5.44
C LYS A 300 8.03 6.97 4.90
N THR A 301 7.84 6.70 3.61
CA THR A 301 8.42 5.52 2.95
C THR A 301 9.95 5.60 2.96
N ALA A 302 10.50 6.75 2.60
CA ALA A 302 11.95 7.00 2.64
C ALA A 302 12.52 6.89 4.06
N ASP A 303 11.85 7.47 5.08
CA ASP A 303 12.22 7.30 6.49
C ASP A 303 12.33 5.82 6.88
N MET A 304 11.36 4.98 6.46
CA MET A 304 11.38 3.55 6.74
C MET A 304 12.53 2.84 6.01
N ALA A 305 12.82 3.21 4.77
CA ALA A 305 13.94 2.67 4.01
C ALA A 305 15.28 3.02 4.69
N VAL A 306 15.44 4.25 5.17
CA VAL A 306 16.61 4.69 5.94
C VAL A 306 16.75 3.90 7.24
N ASP A 307 15.66 3.69 7.99
CA ASP A 307 15.68 2.91 9.23
C ASP A 307 16.15 1.46 8.98
N ILE A 308 15.76 0.86 7.87
CA ILE A 308 16.19 -0.49 7.51
C ILE A 308 17.67 -0.50 7.10
N LEU A 309 18.08 0.39 6.20
CA LEU A 309 19.43 0.40 5.64
C LEU A 309 20.49 0.85 6.65
N VAL A 310 20.18 1.90 7.44
CA VAL A 310 21.17 2.57 8.31
C VAL A 310 21.08 2.05 9.74
N ASN A 311 19.85 1.89 10.26
CA ASN A 311 19.62 1.51 11.65
C ASN A 311 19.41 -0.01 11.84
N GLY A 312 19.36 -0.80 10.72
CA GLY A 312 19.21 -2.24 10.77
C GLY A 312 17.85 -2.71 11.25
N ALA A 313 16.79 -1.93 11.00
CA ALA A 313 15.43 -2.34 11.31
C ALA A 313 15.05 -3.57 10.46
N ASP A 314 14.36 -4.53 11.07
CA ASP A 314 13.90 -5.74 10.39
C ASP A 314 12.56 -5.45 9.69
N PRO A 315 12.49 -5.55 8.34
CA PRO A 315 11.23 -5.38 7.61
C PRO A 315 10.10 -6.27 8.13
N ALA A 316 10.43 -7.52 8.48
CA ALA A 316 9.46 -8.49 8.98
C ALA A 316 8.76 -8.07 10.29
N ALA A 317 9.43 -7.25 11.09
CA ALA A 317 8.95 -6.76 12.39
C ALA A 317 8.57 -5.28 12.38
N THR A 318 8.83 -4.56 11.29
CA THR A 318 8.51 -3.14 11.15
C THR A 318 7.05 -2.98 10.71
N PRO A 319 6.19 -2.36 11.54
CA PRO A 319 4.78 -2.18 11.19
C PRO A 319 4.59 -1.35 9.92
N ILE A 320 3.65 -1.78 9.08
CA ILE A 320 3.17 -0.98 7.94
C ILE A 320 2.50 0.28 8.49
N LYS A 321 2.85 1.44 7.95
CA LYS A 321 2.29 2.72 8.37
C LYS A 321 1.13 3.12 7.47
N THR A 322 0.04 3.54 8.07
CA THR A 322 -1.09 4.18 7.38
C THR A 322 -1.13 5.65 7.81
N LEU A 323 -1.27 6.57 6.86
CA LEU A 323 -1.40 8.00 7.14
C LEU A 323 -2.82 8.36 7.56
N GLU A 324 -2.97 9.58 8.12
CA GLU A 324 -4.31 10.14 8.34
C GLU A 324 -5.03 10.30 7.00
N ARG A 325 -6.28 9.85 6.96
CA ARG A 325 -7.18 9.90 5.81
C ARG A 325 -8.07 11.14 5.91
N GLY A 326 -8.73 11.46 4.82
CA GLY A 326 -9.76 12.48 4.83
C GLY A 326 -9.38 13.75 4.09
N ILE A 327 -8.34 13.71 3.26
CA ILE A 327 -8.10 14.76 2.27
C ILE A 327 -8.98 14.47 1.07
N VAL A 328 -9.78 15.44 0.66
CA VAL A 328 -10.56 15.37 -0.57
C VAL A 328 -10.06 16.43 -1.56
N THR A 329 -9.67 15.99 -2.73
CA THR A 329 -9.33 16.86 -3.86
C THR A 329 -10.53 16.96 -4.78
N VAL A 330 -11.04 18.17 -5.02
CA VAL A 330 -12.22 18.43 -5.86
C VAL A 330 -11.80 19.12 -7.15
N ASN A 331 -12.22 18.58 -8.28
CA ASN A 331 -12.08 19.24 -9.56
C ASN A 331 -13.20 20.29 -9.70
N THR A 332 -12.83 21.57 -9.65
CA THR A 332 -13.77 22.70 -9.66
C THR A 332 -14.46 22.87 -11.00
N GLU A 333 -13.81 22.55 -12.12
CA GLU A 333 -14.41 22.59 -13.47
C GLU A 333 -15.52 21.53 -13.61
N THR A 334 -15.24 20.30 -13.14
CA THR A 334 -16.21 19.21 -13.13
C THR A 334 -17.36 19.49 -12.18
N ALA A 335 -17.10 20.04 -10.98
CA ALA A 335 -18.12 20.46 -10.05
C ALA A 335 -19.06 21.51 -10.67
N GLU A 336 -18.51 22.53 -11.35
CA GLU A 336 -19.29 23.56 -12.05
C GLU A 336 -20.11 22.96 -13.20
N ALA A 337 -19.51 22.10 -14.03
CA ALA A 337 -20.19 21.46 -15.15
C ALA A 337 -21.37 20.60 -14.72
N LEU A 338 -21.23 19.88 -13.59
CA LEU A 338 -22.29 19.05 -13.00
C LEU A 338 -23.30 19.86 -12.13
N GLY A 339 -22.97 21.13 -11.79
CA GLY A 339 -23.78 21.97 -10.91
C GLY A 339 -23.83 21.47 -9.47
N LEU A 340 -22.77 20.84 -8.99
CA LEU A 340 -22.67 20.25 -7.66
C LEU A 340 -22.13 21.26 -6.64
N ASP A 341 -22.79 21.32 -5.48
CA ASP A 341 -22.27 22.01 -4.29
C ASP A 341 -21.49 21.01 -3.42
N TYR A 342 -20.24 21.30 -3.14
CA TYR A 342 -19.36 20.53 -2.26
C TYR A 342 -18.93 21.30 -1.02
N SER A 343 -19.57 22.44 -0.73
CA SER A 343 -19.20 23.31 0.39
C SER A 343 -19.24 22.60 1.75
N MET A 344 -20.10 21.56 1.89
CA MET A 344 -20.22 20.75 3.09
C MET A 344 -19.01 19.82 3.32
N PHE A 345 -18.19 19.55 2.32
CA PHE A 345 -17.01 18.67 2.48
C PHE A 345 -16.01 19.22 3.50
N LYS A 346 -15.98 20.55 3.70
CA LYS A 346 -15.13 21.21 4.71
C LYS A 346 -15.44 20.79 6.16
N ASP A 347 -16.68 20.34 6.40
CA ASP A 347 -17.11 19.87 7.73
C ASP A 347 -16.97 18.34 7.86
N MET A 348 -16.70 17.62 6.77
CA MET A 348 -16.67 16.17 6.69
C MET A 348 -15.26 15.62 6.49
N CYS A 349 -14.34 16.41 5.96
CA CYS A 349 -12.97 16.04 5.63
C CYS A 349 -11.98 16.80 6.50
N SER A 350 -10.77 16.22 6.65
CA SER A 350 -9.66 16.91 7.32
C SER A 350 -9.16 18.10 6.51
N GLU A 351 -9.19 17.96 5.18
CA GLU A 351 -8.78 19.00 4.23
C GLU A 351 -9.57 18.87 2.94
N VAL A 352 -9.86 20.01 2.31
CA VAL A 352 -10.44 20.11 0.96
C VAL A 352 -9.46 20.86 0.08
N VAL A 353 -8.89 20.19 -0.90
CA VAL A 353 -8.00 20.74 -1.92
C VAL A 353 -8.82 20.97 -3.18
N GLU A 354 -8.64 22.10 -3.84
CA GLU A 354 -9.30 22.41 -5.11
C GLU A 354 -8.29 22.28 -6.25
N THR A 355 -8.68 21.64 -7.34
CA THR A 355 -7.89 21.52 -8.56
C THR A 355 -8.72 21.77 -9.80
N VAL A 356 -8.06 21.82 -10.95
CA VAL A 356 -8.66 21.82 -12.29
C VAL A 356 -8.06 20.66 -13.08
N THR A 357 -8.63 20.35 -14.23
CA THR A 357 -8.06 19.30 -15.10
C THR A 357 -6.71 19.73 -15.64
N ALA A 358 -5.64 19.02 -15.29
CA ALA A 358 -4.25 19.33 -15.59
C ALA A 358 -3.39 18.05 -15.64
N GLU A 359 -2.16 18.15 -16.16
CA GLU A 359 -1.22 17.02 -16.21
C GLU A 359 -0.50 16.78 -14.87
N GLU A 360 -0.24 17.85 -14.09
CA GLU A 360 0.42 17.78 -12.78
C GLU A 360 -0.26 18.74 -11.80
N PHE A 361 -0.12 18.47 -10.50
CA PHE A 361 -0.52 19.41 -9.45
C PHE A 361 0.40 20.63 -9.44
N GLU A 362 -0.17 21.85 -9.22
CA GLU A 362 0.58 23.11 -9.11
C GLU A 362 1.30 23.26 -7.75
#